data_f70ef74e4138c102da5022dbed1053a6
#
_entry.id   f70ef74e4138c102da5022dbed1053a6
#
_cell.length_a   1.000
_cell.length_b   1.000
_cell.length_c   1.000
_cell.angle_alpha   90.00
_cell.angle_beta   90.00
_cell.angle_gamma   90.00
#
_symmetry.space_group_name_H-M   'P 1'
#
loop_
_entity.id
_entity.type
_entity.pdbx_description
1 polymer ?
#
loop_
_entity_poly.entity_id
_entity_poly.type
_entity_poly.pdbx_seq_one_letter_code
_entity_poly.pdbx_strand_id
1 'polypeptide(L)'
;CQGLGRLRPNVVLLGCPLTTARMKVFCGLLRNLDGLGRSIVVLRRTDEPDNEWDAPRGTIDVWWRGRANGELMVLLAHLILNHPQWQGQQLRLLRVVENEAGIEEVTAHLERLLKDARIVGTTKVVVSSDPSSAIQTTSRDAAFVFLGMQPPEPGAEAEFFHRTESLVGNLPRVALIQSAGGMRLES
;
A
#
# COMPACT_ATOMS: atom_id res chain seq x y z
N CYS A 1 -17.36 -4.18 16.55
CA CYS A 1 -17.50 -5.27 15.55
C CYS A 1 -18.37 -6.45 16.01
N GLN A 2 -19.43 -6.20 16.80
CA GLN A 2 -20.32 -7.28 17.26
C GLN A 2 -21.50 -7.58 16.31
N GLY A 3 -21.55 -6.91 15.15
CA GLY A 3 -22.70 -6.99 14.24
C GLY A 3 -22.64 -8.02 13.10
N LEU A 4 -21.52 -8.71 12.88
CA LEU A 4 -21.33 -9.61 11.73
C LEU A 4 -21.49 -11.11 12.05
N GLY A 5 -22.08 -11.47 13.15
CA GLY A 5 -22.30 -12.86 13.52
C GLY A 5 -21.00 -13.66 13.64
N ARG A 6 -20.94 -14.85 13.04
CA ARG A 6 -19.78 -15.76 13.06
C ARG A 6 -18.67 -15.36 12.03
N LEU A 7 -18.90 -14.36 11.17
CA LEU A 7 -17.93 -13.89 10.20
C LEU A 7 -16.88 -13.05 10.93
N ARG A 8 -15.64 -13.54 10.94
CA ARG A 8 -14.50 -12.79 11.43
C ARG A 8 -13.79 -12.17 10.23
N PRO A 9 -13.89 -10.85 10.00
CA PRO A 9 -13.21 -10.21 8.88
C PRO A 9 -11.69 -10.37 9.07
N ASN A 10 -11.00 -10.82 8.03
CA ASN A 10 -9.54 -10.93 8.05
C ASN A 10 -8.86 -9.61 7.69
N VAL A 11 -9.57 -8.73 6.97
CA VAL A 11 -9.09 -7.43 6.53
C VAL A 11 -10.05 -6.35 7.02
N VAL A 12 -9.51 -5.28 7.58
CA VAL A 12 -10.27 -4.10 8.04
C VAL A 12 -9.85 -2.90 7.21
N LEU A 13 -10.84 -2.23 6.60
CA LEU A 13 -10.64 -1.03 5.81
C LEU A 13 -10.98 0.21 6.65
N LEU A 14 -10.07 1.16 6.69
CA LEU A 14 -10.18 2.41 7.46
C LEU A 14 -9.88 3.61 6.57
N GLY A 15 -10.55 4.74 6.80
CA GLY A 15 -10.13 6.03 6.28
C GLY A 15 -9.01 6.64 7.13
N CYS A 16 -8.04 7.28 6.48
CA CYS A 16 -7.00 8.02 7.19
C CYS A 16 -7.61 9.28 7.83
N PRO A 17 -7.35 9.55 9.13
CA PRO A 17 -7.83 10.79 9.74
C PRO A 17 -7.11 12.00 9.14
N LEU A 18 -7.87 13.05 8.84
CA LEU A 18 -7.37 14.30 8.26
C LEU A 18 -6.75 15.25 9.30
N THR A 19 -6.89 14.95 10.58
CA THR A 19 -6.45 15.83 11.68
C THR A 19 -5.60 15.09 12.70
N THR A 20 -4.56 15.77 13.19
CA THR A 20 -3.68 15.27 14.24
C THR A 20 -4.42 14.95 15.54
N ALA A 21 -5.51 15.69 15.85
CA ALA A 21 -6.31 15.48 17.05
C ALA A 21 -6.90 14.06 17.16
N ARG A 22 -7.21 13.43 16.02
CA ARG A 22 -7.74 12.06 15.96
C ARG A 22 -6.65 10.99 15.87
N MET A 23 -5.39 11.39 15.66
CA MET A 23 -4.30 10.47 15.37
C MET A 23 -4.02 9.51 16.53
N LYS A 24 -4.05 9.99 17.77
CA LYS A 24 -3.81 9.13 18.94
C LYS A 24 -4.82 7.98 19.05
N VAL A 25 -6.11 8.30 18.86
CA VAL A 25 -7.20 7.30 18.89
C VAL A 25 -7.06 6.36 17.72
N PHE A 26 -6.75 6.87 16.52
CA PHE A 26 -6.53 6.09 15.32
C PHE A 26 -5.36 5.11 15.46
N CYS A 27 -4.22 5.57 15.96
CA CYS A 27 -3.06 4.69 16.22
C CYS A 27 -3.38 3.62 17.27
N GLY A 28 -4.17 3.96 18.30
CA GLY A 28 -4.69 2.97 19.25
C GLY A 28 -5.55 1.89 18.58
N LEU A 29 -6.41 2.29 17.63
CA LEU A 29 -7.22 1.36 16.83
C LEU A 29 -6.32 0.46 15.97
N LEU A 30 -5.30 1.01 15.29
CA LEU A 30 -4.36 0.24 14.48
C LEU A 30 -3.66 -0.85 15.33
N ARG A 31 -3.14 -0.50 16.50
CA ARG A 31 -2.51 -1.45 17.43
C ARG A 31 -3.47 -2.55 17.89
N ASN A 32 -4.70 -2.18 18.21
CA ASN A 32 -5.71 -3.16 18.64
C ASN A 32 -6.06 -4.16 17.51
N LEU A 33 -6.18 -3.68 16.27
CA LEU A 33 -6.46 -4.53 15.13
C LEU A 33 -5.28 -5.47 14.80
N ASP A 34 -4.05 -4.94 14.89
CA ASP A 34 -2.83 -5.72 14.73
C ASP A 34 -2.71 -6.81 15.80
N GLY A 35 -2.91 -6.46 17.06
CA GLY A 35 -2.95 -7.41 18.19
C GLY A 35 -4.04 -8.48 18.08
N LEU A 36 -5.11 -8.21 17.32
CA LEU A 36 -6.15 -9.18 16.98
C LEU A 36 -5.81 -10.02 15.73
N GLY A 37 -4.62 -9.87 15.17
CA GLY A 37 -4.20 -10.55 13.95
C GLY A 37 -5.06 -10.20 12.74
N ARG A 38 -5.43 -8.91 12.58
CA ARG A 38 -6.18 -8.43 11.43
C ARG A 38 -5.28 -7.68 10.47
N SER A 39 -5.42 -7.98 9.20
CA SER A 39 -4.83 -7.14 8.16
C SER A 39 -5.56 -5.81 8.10
N ILE A 40 -4.83 -4.73 7.92
CA ILE A 40 -5.34 -3.37 7.96
C ILE A 40 -5.05 -2.69 6.63
N VAL A 41 -6.04 -2.02 6.08
CA VAL A 41 -5.94 -1.17 4.89
C VAL A 41 -6.40 0.22 5.30
N VAL A 42 -5.49 1.20 5.29
CA VAL A 42 -5.81 2.59 5.55
C VAL A 42 -5.83 3.34 4.23
N LEU A 43 -6.99 3.87 3.84
CA LEU A 43 -7.13 4.67 2.64
C LEU A 43 -6.95 6.15 2.93
N ARG A 44 -6.08 6.80 2.15
CA ARG A 44 -5.95 8.24 2.07
C ARG A 44 -6.24 8.70 0.66
N ARG A 45 -7.08 9.72 0.55
CA ARG A 45 -7.42 10.37 -0.70
C ARG A 45 -7.31 11.87 -0.51
N THR A 46 -6.62 12.55 -1.42
CA THR A 46 -6.43 14.02 -1.41
C THR A 46 -7.06 14.70 -2.60
N ASP A 47 -7.39 13.95 -3.66
CA ASP A 47 -8.08 14.47 -4.84
C ASP A 47 -9.60 14.46 -4.63
N GLU A 48 -10.26 15.49 -5.15
CA GLU A 48 -11.71 15.47 -5.35
C GLU A 48 -11.98 14.83 -6.72
N PRO A 49 -12.86 13.84 -6.81
CA PRO A 49 -13.21 13.24 -8.09
C PRO A 49 -14.06 14.22 -8.90
N ASP A 50 -13.70 14.39 -10.16
CA ASP A 50 -14.58 15.07 -11.12
C ASP A 50 -15.91 14.31 -11.28
N ASN A 51 -15.83 12.98 -11.12
CA ASN A 51 -16.97 12.08 -11.04
C ASN A 51 -16.61 10.90 -10.10
N GLU A 52 -17.44 10.64 -9.09
CA GLU A 52 -17.20 9.57 -8.10
C GLU A 52 -17.10 8.17 -8.72
N TRP A 53 -17.64 7.98 -9.92
CA TRP A 53 -17.73 6.69 -10.60
C TRP A 53 -16.62 6.45 -11.63
N ASP A 54 -15.85 7.46 -11.95
CA ASP A 54 -14.77 7.31 -12.92
C ASP A 54 -13.51 6.78 -12.24
N ALA A 55 -12.98 5.66 -12.78
CA ALA A 55 -11.67 5.18 -12.35
C ALA A 55 -10.59 6.17 -12.79
N PRO A 56 -9.65 6.50 -11.90
CA PRO A 56 -8.54 7.39 -12.26
C PRO A 56 -7.67 6.75 -13.34
N ARG A 57 -7.12 7.57 -14.22
CA ARG A 57 -6.17 7.11 -15.24
C ARG A 57 -4.77 7.02 -14.63
N GLY A 58 -3.97 6.06 -15.10
CA GLY A 58 -2.60 5.88 -14.66
C GLY A 58 -2.30 4.43 -14.27
N THR A 59 -1.23 4.21 -13.53
CA THR A 59 -0.81 2.89 -13.07
C THR A 59 -1.29 2.61 -11.64
N ILE A 60 -1.36 1.35 -11.28
CA ILE A 60 -1.47 0.91 -9.89
C ILE A 60 -0.06 0.55 -9.43
N ASP A 61 0.49 1.34 -8.54
CA ASP A 61 1.85 1.21 -8.07
C ASP A 61 1.91 0.48 -6.73
N VAL A 62 2.68 -0.59 -6.66
CA VAL A 62 2.93 -1.35 -5.44
C VAL A 62 4.39 -1.21 -5.06
N TRP A 63 4.69 -0.53 -3.96
CA TRP A 63 6.03 -0.34 -3.46
C TRP A 63 6.45 -1.49 -2.54
N TRP A 64 7.19 -2.42 -3.11
CA TRP A 64 7.65 -3.62 -2.44
C TRP A 64 8.84 -3.34 -1.53
N ARG A 65 8.65 -3.52 -0.24
CA ARG A 65 9.73 -3.44 0.75
C ARG A 65 10.09 -4.79 1.38
N GLY A 66 9.17 -5.75 1.32
CA GLY A 66 9.33 -7.09 1.87
C GLY A 66 8.04 -7.88 1.82
N ARG A 67 8.13 -9.19 2.10
CA ARG A 67 7.00 -10.12 1.98
C ARG A 67 5.83 -9.79 2.91
N ALA A 68 6.11 -9.31 4.13
CA ALA A 68 5.10 -9.15 5.17
C ALA A 68 3.83 -8.43 4.67
N ASN A 69 4.00 -7.28 4.00
CA ASN A 69 2.88 -6.50 3.44
C ASN A 69 2.73 -6.68 1.93
N GLY A 70 3.83 -7.04 1.25
CA GLY A 70 3.92 -7.05 -0.21
C GLY A 70 2.92 -7.97 -0.87
N GLU A 71 2.75 -9.18 -0.36
CA GLU A 71 1.83 -10.17 -0.92
C GLU A 71 0.37 -9.68 -0.86
N LEU A 72 -0.04 -9.09 0.27
CA LEU A 72 -1.37 -8.50 0.38
C LEU A 72 -1.55 -7.30 -0.54
N MET A 73 -0.54 -6.43 -0.67
CA MET A 73 -0.60 -5.28 -1.58
C MET A 73 -0.78 -5.71 -3.04
N VAL A 74 0.00 -6.70 -3.50
CA VAL A 74 -0.10 -7.23 -4.87
C VAL A 74 -1.46 -7.88 -5.11
N LEU A 75 -1.97 -8.65 -4.14
CA LEU A 75 -3.31 -9.26 -4.24
C LEU A 75 -4.40 -8.19 -4.36
N LEU A 76 -4.38 -7.17 -3.50
CA LEU A 76 -5.37 -6.09 -3.54
C LEU A 76 -5.29 -5.29 -4.84
N ALA A 77 -4.08 -4.99 -5.32
CA ALA A 77 -3.88 -4.33 -6.60
C ALA A 77 -4.43 -5.17 -7.77
N HIS A 78 -4.21 -6.48 -7.75
CA HIS A 78 -4.77 -7.40 -8.74
C HIS A 78 -6.29 -7.44 -8.71
N LEU A 79 -6.91 -7.46 -7.52
CA LEU A 79 -8.36 -7.41 -7.39
C LEU A 79 -8.96 -6.11 -7.93
N ILE A 80 -8.30 -4.98 -7.72
CA ILE A 80 -8.73 -3.69 -8.29
C ILE A 80 -8.66 -3.74 -9.82
N LEU A 81 -7.57 -4.25 -10.40
CA LEU A 81 -7.40 -4.36 -11.86
C LEU A 81 -8.45 -5.24 -12.53
N ASN A 82 -8.98 -6.24 -11.81
CA ASN A 82 -10.05 -7.09 -12.32
C ASN A 82 -11.43 -6.42 -12.32
N HIS A 83 -11.57 -5.26 -11.69
CA HIS A 83 -12.84 -4.54 -11.68
C HIS A 83 -13.04 -3.79 -13.01
N PRO A 84 -14.23 -3.85 -13.64
CA PRO A 84 -14.49 -3.25 -14.96
C PRO A 84 -14.09 -1.78 -15.10
N GLN A 85 -14.28 -0.98 -14.06
CA GLN A 85 -13.91 0.44 -14.06
C GLN A 85 -12.40 0.70 -14.10
N TRP A 86 -11.58 -0.33 -13.78
CA TRP A 86 -10.12 -0.23 -13.75
C TRP A 86 -9.47 -0.96 -14.93
N GLN A 87 -10.26 -1.43 -15.90
CA GLN A 87 -9.75 -2.06 -17.10
C GLN A 87 -8.90 -1.09 -17.92
N GLY A 88 -7.74 -1.57 -18.38
CA GLY A 88 -6.76 -0.78 -19.11
C GLY A 88 -5.68 -0.13 -18.24
N GLN A 89 -5.79 -0.20 -16.92
CA GLN A 89 -4.71 0.18 -16.01
C GLN A 89 -3.64 -0.92 -15.95
N GLN A 90 -2.42 -0.54 -15.57
CA GLN A 90 -1.30 -1.47 -15.46
C GLN A 90 -0.76 -1.49 -14.03
N LEU A 91 -0.41 -2.68 -13.54
CA LEU A 91 0.30 -2.84 -12.28
C LEU A 91 1.79 -2.57 -12.49
N ARG A 92 2.38 -1.76 -11.62
CA ARG A 92 3.83 -1.64 -11.48
C ARG A 92 4.25 -2.10 -10.09
N LEU A 93 5.17 -3.05 -10.05
CA LEU A 93 5.81 -3.48 -8.80
C LEU A 93 7.15 -2.75 -8.68
N LEU A 94 7.28 -1.90 -7.67
CA LEU A 94 8.40 -0.98 -7.53
C LEU A 94 9.19 -1.24 -6.25
N ARG A 95 10.50 -0.94 -6.28
CA ARG A 95 11.35 -0.97 -5.09
C ARG A 95 12.37 0.15 -5.13
N VAL A 96 12.61 0.79 -3.97
CA VAL A 96 13.74 1.69 -3.79
C VAL A 96 14.93 0.90 -3.27
N VAL A 97 16.12 1.17 -3.83
CA VAL A 97 17.42 0.68 -3.38
C VAL A 97 18.35 1.87 -3.17
N GLU A 98 19.31 1.76 -2.26
CA GLU A 98 20.23 2.87 -1.92
C GLU A 98 21.33 3.07 -2.96
N ASN A 99 21.69 2.02 -3.68
CA ASN A 99 22.76 2.05 -4.69
C ASN A 99 22.44 1.10 -5.85
N GLU A 100 23.26 1.15 -6.89
CA GLU A 100 23.08 0.34 -8.09
C GLU A 100 23.47 -1.14 -7.90
N ALA A 101 24.19 -1.47 -6.84
CA ALA A 101 24.58 -2.84 -6.56
C ALA A 101 23.34 -3.71 -6.29
N GLY A 102 23.17 -4.76 -7.08
CA GLY A 102 22.03 -5.69 -6.92
C GLY A 102 20.72 -5.29 -7.61
N ILE A 103 20.71 -4.23 -8.43
CA ILE A 103 19.51 -3.87 -9.22
C ILE A 103 19.00 -5.05 -10.03
N GLU A 104 19.88 -5.78 -10.71
CA GLU A 104 19.50 -6.94 -11.54
C GLU A 104 18.86 -8.05 -10.70
N GLU A 105 19.46 -8.36 -9.53
CA GLU A 105 18.92 -9.36 -8.61
C GLU A 105 17.55 -8.96 -8.08
N VAL A 106 17.40 -7.69 -7.67
CA VAL A 106 16.13 -7.13 -7.19
C VAL A 106 15.08 -7.16 -8.30
N THR A 107 15.44 -6.75 -9.52
CA THR A 107 14.52 -6.77 -10.68
C THR A 107 14.07 -8.19 -10.97
N ALA A 108 14.99 -9.13 -11.07
CA ALA A 108 14.66 -10.55 -11.30
C ALA A 108 13.79 -11.13 -10.17
N HIS A 109 14.00 -10.70 -8.92
CA HIS A 109 13.15 -11.10 -7.81
C HIS A 109 11.71 -10.57 -7.97
N LEU A 110 11.53 -9.29 -8.31
CA LEU A 110 10.20 -8.70 -8.52
C LEU A 110 9.48 -9.33 -9.71
N GLU A 111 10.18 -9.61 -10.81
CA GLU A 111 9.62 -10.30 -11.99
C GLU A 111 9.16 -11.71 -11.64
N ARG A 112 9.95 -12.42 -10.84
CA ARG A 112 9.58 -13.76 -10.36
C ARG A 112 8.32 -13.72 -9.50
N LEU A 113 8.19 -12.75 -8.60
CA LEU A 113 6.99 -12.56 -7.78
C LEU A 113 5.74 -12.38 -8.63
N LEU A 114 5.78 -11.53 -9.66
CA LEU A 114 4.65 -11.35 -10.58
C LEU A 114 4.33 -12.62 -11.36
N LYS A 115 5.37 -13.32 -11.84
CA LYS A 115 5.22 -14.58 -12.58
C LYS A 115 4.60 -15.69 -11.73
N ASP A 116 5.09 -15.88 -10.50
CA ASP A 116 4.60 -16.91 -9.58
C ASP A 116 3.17 -16.63 -9.16
N ALA A 117 2.82 -15.36 -8.96
CA ALA A 117 1.46 -14.91 -8.71
C ALA A 117 0.55 -14.94 -9.95
N ARG A 118 1.09 -15.19 -11.14
CA ARG A 118 0.38 -15.12 -12.44
C ARG A 118 -0.30 -13.76 -12.68
N ILE A 119 0.34 -12.71 -12.22
CA ILE A 119 -0.16 -11.33 -12.36
C ILE A 119 0.61 -10.63 -13.46
N VAL A 120 -0.12 -10.04 -14.40
CA VAL A 120 0.47 -9.21 -15.46
C VAL A 120 0.81 -7.84 -14.91
N GLY A 121 2.07 -7.44 -15.02
CA GLY A 121 2.55 -6.16 -14.55
C GLY A 121 3.97 -5.88 -15.01
N THR A 122 4.48 -4.71 -14.68
CA THR A 122 5.88 -4.30 -14.94
C THR A 122 6.62 -4.13 -13.61
N THR A 123 7.94 -4.19 -13.65
CA THR A 123 8.80 -3.98 -12.49
C THR A 123 9.66 -2.74 -12.69
N LYS A 124 9.99 -2.04 -11.62
CA LYS A 124 10.91 -0.92 -11.65
C LYS A 124 11.69 -0.82 -10.34
N VAL A 125 13.01 -0.80 -10.45
CA VAL A 125 13.90 -0.49 -9.32
C VAL A 125 14.34 0.98 -9.44
N VAL A 126 14.24 1.71 -8.34
CA VAL A 126 14.61 3.13 -8.25
C VAL A 126 15.76 3.26 -7.28
N VAL A 127 16.87 3.85 -7.74
CA VAL A 127 18.02 4.15 -6.88
C VAL A 127 17.80 5.49 -6.22
N SER A 128 17.76 5.53 -4.90
CA SER A 128 17.63 6.79 -4.14
C SER A 128 18.00 6.60 -2.68
N SER A 129 18.69 7.59 -2.13
CA SER A 129 18.94 7.71 -0.70
C SER A 129 17.73 8.30 0.07
N ASP A 130 16.76 8.88 -0.64
CA ASP A 130 15.50 9.39 -0.08
C ASP A 130 14.31 8.62 -0.67
N PRO A 131 13.84 7.57 0.01
CA PRO A 131 12.69 6.79 -0.44
C PRO A 131 11.41 7.59 -0.58
N SER A 132 11.18 8.59 0.27
CA SER A 132 9.96 9.41 0.23
C SER A 132 9.88 10.22 -1.05
N SER A 133 10.95 10.93 -1.40
CA SER A 133 11.04 11.68 -2.64
C SER A 133 10.95 10.78 -3.88
N ALA A 134 11.62 9.61 -3.84
CA ALA A 134 11.58 8.64 -4.92
C ALA A 134 10.16 8.12 -5.19
N ILE A 135 9.42 7.77 -4.14
CA ILE A 135 8.04 7.31 -4.22
C ILE A 135 7.13 8.39 -4.78
N GLN A 136 7.18 9.61 -4.23
CA GLN A 136 6.36 10.72 -4.68
C GLN A 136 6.61 11.09 -6.14
N THR A 137 7.87 11.15 -6.55
CA THR A 137 8.24 11.50 -7.93
C THR A 137 7.85 10.40 -8.92
N THR A 138 8.13 9.14 -8.58
CA THR A 138 7.87 8.01 -9.49
C THR A 138 6.39 7.70 -9.64
N SER A 139 5.61 7.86 -8.57
CA SER A 139 4.17 7.56 -8.53
C SER A 139 3.28 8.81 -8.66
N ARG A 140 3.83 9.94 -9.07
CA ARG A 140 3.10 11.21 -9.20
C ARG A 140 1.83 11.07 -10.03
N ASP A 141 1.91 10.36 -11.15
CA ASP A 141 0.83 10.17 -12.11
C ASP A 141 0.16 8.78 -11.97
N ALA A 142 0.39 8.10 -10.85
CA ALA A 142 -0.23 6.82 -10.59
C ALA A 142 -1.72 7.02 -10.24
N ALA A 143 -2.55 6.12 -10.74
CA ALA A 143 -3.98 6.07 -10.41
C ALA A 143 -4.21 5.67 -8.95
N PHE A 144 -3.35 4.79 -8.42
CA PHE A 144 -3.40 4.30 -7.05
C PHE A 144 -2.02 3.82 -6.57
N VAL A 145 -1.69 4.06 -5.31
CA VAL A 145 -0.39 3.68 -4.73
C VAL A 145 -0.58 2.83 -3.48
N PHE A 146 0.08 1.68 -3.43
CA PHE A 146 0.13 0.81 -2.27
C PHE A 146 1.47 0.94 -1.56
N LEU A 147 1.43 1.19 -0.26
CA LEU A 147 2.59 1.32 0.63
C LEU A 147 2.42 0.43 1.86
N GLY A 148 3.47 -0.27 2.26
CA GLY A 148 3.47 -1.00 3.52
C GLY A 148 3.58 -0.05 4.71
N MET A 149 2.83 -0.34 5.77
CA MET A 149 2.95 0.34 7.06
C MET A 149 3.14 -0.65 8.21
N GLN A 150 3.54 -0.12 9.37
CA GLN A 150 3.48 -0.79 10.66
C GLN A 150 2.76 0.14 11.64
N PRO A 151 1.84 -0.36 12.47
CA PRO A 151 1.26 0.44 13.54
C PRO A 151 2.35 1.00 14.45
N PRO A 152 2.24 2.26 14.89
CA PRO A 152 3.26 2.85 15.76
C PRO A 152 3.18 2.29 17.17
N GLU A 153 4.31 2.22 17.86
CA GLU A 153 4.37 1.96 19.29
C GLU A 153 3.65 3.06 20.09
N PRO A 154 3.16 2.76 21.30
CA PRO A 154 2.61 3.77 22.18
C PRO A 154 3.59 4.92 22.43
N GLY A 155 3.16 6.15 22.18
CA GLY A 155 3.99 7.36 22.31
C GLY A 155 4.68 7.81 21.02
N ALA A 156 4.72 6.97 19.97
CA ALA A 156 5.32 7.29 18.67
C ALA A 156 4.28 7.81 17.63
N GLU A 157 3.08 8.21 18.09
CA GLU A 157 1.98 8.59 17.18
C GLU A 157 2.32 9.82 16.33
N ALA A 158 3.00 10.80 16.91
CA ALA A 158 3.40 12.01 16.18
C ALA A 158 4.46 11.71 15.12
N GLU A 159 5.46 10.89 15.45
CA GLU A 159 6.48 10.46 14.49
C GLU A 159 5.87 9.65 13.35
N PHE A 160 4.97 8.72 13.67
CA PHE A 160 4.22 7.94 12.67
C PHE A 160 3.46 8.85 11.72
N PHE A 161 2.78 9.87 12.25
CA PHE A 161 2.06 10.84 11.43
C PHE A 161 3.00 11.59 10.49
N HIS A 162 4.06 12.20 11.03
CA HIS A 162 5.02 12.95 10.22
C HIS A 162 5.69 12.09 9.14
N ARG A 163 6.09 10.88 9.49
CA ARG A 163 6.67 9.94 8.53
C ARG A 163 5.68 9.54 7.44
N THR A 164 4.43 9.30 7.81
CA THR A 164 3.37 8.96 6.86
C THR A 164 3.08 10.12 5.93
N GLU A 165 2.93 11.33 6.45
CA GLU A 165 2.73 12.54 5.64
C GLU A 165 3.91 12.80 4.70
N SER A 166 5.15 12.64 5.19
CA SER A 166 6.36 12.76 4.37
C SER A 166 6.41 11.71 3.25
N LEU A 167 6.00 10.48 3.53
CA LEU A 167 6.00 9.39 2.57
C LEU A 167 4.92 9.55 1.50
N VAL A 168 3.72 9.90 1.93
CA VAL A 168 2.54 10.02 1.04
C VAL A 168 2.55 11.33 0.27
N GLY A 169 2.93 12.45 0.90
CA GLY A 169 3.01 13.76 0.27
C GLY A 169 1.74 14.13 -0.49
N ASN A 170 1.92 14.47 -1.76
CA ASN A 170 0.84 14.88 -2.67
C ASN A 170 0.28 13.74 -3.53
N LEU A 171 0.58 12.48 -3.20
CA LEU A 171 0.00 11.35 -3.92
C LEU A 171 -1.53 11.34 -3.75
N PRO A 172 -2.31 11.26 -4.84
CA PRO A 172 -3.75 11.52 -4.79
C PRO A 172 -4.53 10.40 -4.08
N ARG A 173 -4.12 9.14 -4.27
CA ARG A 173 -4.80 7.96 -3.72
C ARG A 173 -3.79 6.96 -3.23
N VAL A 174 -3.78 6.72 -1.92
CA VAL A 174 -2.82 5.82 -1.28
C VAL A 174 -3.55 4.84 -0.36
N ALA A 175 -3.15 3.56 -0.43
CA ALA A 175 -3.45 2.57 0.58
C ALA A 175 -2.20 2.24 1.39
N LEU A 176 -2.28 2.43 2.70
CA LEU A 176 -1.27 1.97 3.65
C LEU A 176 -1.68 0.59 4.17
N ILE A 177 -0.82 -0.40 4.04
CA ILE A 177 -1.14 -1.80 4.28
C ILE A 177 -0.32 -2.36 5.43
N GLN A 178 -1.02 -2.95 6.39
CA GLN A 178 -0.47 -3.85 7.40
C GLN A 178 -1.08 -5.23 7.20
N SER A 179 -0.26 -6.22 6.88
CA SER A 179 -0.70 -7.62 6.75
C SER A 179 -0.51 -8.36 8.07
N ALA A 180 -1.53 -9.11 8.48
CA ALA A 180 -1.43 -10.04 9.61
C ALA A 180 -0.62 -11.32 9.28
N GLY A 181 -0.11 -11.42 8.04
CA GLY A 181 0.58 -12.63 7.55
C GLY A 181 -0.37 -13.74 7.12
N GLY A 182 0.21 -14.86 6.69
CA GLY A 182 -0.56 -16.05 6.29
C GLY A 182 -1.11 -16.06 4.86
N MET A 183 -1.02 -14.95 4.13
CA MET A 183 -1.25 -14.94 2.69
C MET A 183 0.05 -15.29 1.96
N ARG A 184 -0.06 -16.18 0.97
CA ARG A 184 1.03 -16.50 0.04
C ARG A 184 0.54 -16.32 -1.38
N LEU A 185 1.35 -15.70 -2.22
CA LEU A 185 1.11 -15.57 -3.66
C LEU A 185 1.54 -16.84 -4.42
N GLU A 186 2.27 -17.73 -3.76
CA GLU A 186 2.73 -19.00 -4.32
C GLU A 186 1.60 -20.05 -4.20
N SER A 187 1.25 -20.65 -5.33
CA SER A 187 0.35 -21.82 -5.41
C SER A 187 1.15 -23.10 -5.55
#